data_7e4c7436976def62a648c9982aa563a4
#
_entry.id   7e4c7436976def62a648c9982aa563a4
#
_cell.length_a   1.000
_cell.length_b   1.000
_cell.length_c   1.000
_cell.angle_alpha   90.00
_cell.angle_beta   90.00
_cell.angle_gamma   90.00
#
_symmetry.space_group_name_H-M   'P 1'
#
loop_
_entity.id
_entity.type
_entity.pdbx_description
1 polymer ?
#
loop_
_entity_poly.entity_id
_entity_poly.type
_entity_poly.pdbx_seq_one_letter_code
_entity_poly.pdbx_strand_id
1 'polypeptide(L)'
;MSQIIRLLIADDHPVVRDGLRGIFEASGEFEVAGEAANGREAVDPAAALHPDVVLMDLRMPVLDGVSAIKLLAEKGIGARVLVLTTFDTDTDVVPAIEAGATGYLLKDSPPGELLRGVRAAARGEAVLSPSVATRLLGQVRQPAREPLSQRELDILGLIAQGCSNREAAARLFISEATVKTHVLHIYAKLGVNDRAAAAAAGFERGLLPRP
;
A
#
# COMPACT_ATOMS: atom_id res chain seq x y z
N MET A 1 33.39 15.90 -7.55
CA MET A 1 32.31 16.64 -6.86
C MET A 1 31.12 15.69 -6.82
N SER A 2 30.62 15.31 -5.65
CA SER A 2 29.40 14.47 -5.55
C SER A 2 28.22 15.28 -6.08
N GLN A 3 27.43 14.67 -6.95
CA GLN A 3 26.20 15.30 -7.46
C GLN A 3 25.21 15.45 -6.31
N ILE A 4 24.63 16.63 -6.14
CA ILE A 4 23.58 16.87 -5.15
C ILE A 4 22.33 16.12 -5.59
N ILE A 5 21.76 15.33 -4.69
CA ILE A 5 20.53 14.56 -4.94
C ILE A 5 19.32 15.46 -4.70
N ARG A 6 18.47 15.61 -5.70
CA ARG A 6 17.27 16.46 -5.65
C ARG A 6 16.07 15.67 -5.17
N LEU A 7 15.38 16.19 -4.13
CA LEU A 7 14.25 15.54 -3.47
C LEU A 7 12.96 16.31 -3.68
N LEU A 8 11.87 15.58 -3.85
CA LEU A 8 10.50 16.05 -3.65
C LEU A 8 9.92 15.33 -2.43
N ILE A 9 9.39 16.07 -1.46
CA ILE A 9 8.77 15.50 -0.25
C ILE A 9 7.26 15.62 -0.36
N ALA A 10 6.55 14.49 -0.35
CA ALA A 10 5.09 14.41 -0.39
C ALA A 10 4.55 13.79 0.90
N ASP A 11 3.95 14.60 1.75
CA ASP A 11 3.40 14.23 3.05
C ASP A 11 2.31 15.25 3.43
N ASP A 12 1.18 14.81 3.97
CA ASP A 12 0.09 15.72 4.35
C ASP A 12 0.36 16.46 5.69
N HIS A 13 1.34 16.01 6.48
CA HIS A 13 1.71 16.62 7.76
C HIS A 13 2.85 17.64 7.60
N PRO A 14 2.59 18.95 7.76
CA PRO A 14 3.61 19.99 7.61
C PRO A 14 4.85 19.78 8.51
N VAL A 15 4.64 19.39 9.77
CA VAL A 15 5.73 19.16 10.74
C VAL A 15 6.66 18.03 10.28
N VAL A 16 6.13 17.01 9.61
CA VAL A 16 6.93 15.92 9.05
C VAL A 16 7.75 16.42 7.87
N ARG A 17 7.15 17.21 6.96
CA ARG A 17 7.88 17.80 5.83
C ARG A 17 9.01 18.68 6.31
N ASP A 18 8.76 19.59 7.28
CA ASP A 18 9.79 20.47 7.86
C ASP A 18 10.91 19.66 8.51
N GLY A 19 10.57 18.61 9.24
CA GLY A 19 11.54 17.72 9.87
C GLY A 19 12.42 17.00 8.86
N LEU A 20 11.82 16.43 7.81
CA LEU A 20 12.54 15.74 6.72
C LEU A 20 13.44 16.74 5.97
N ARG A 21 12.93 17.91 5.60
CA ARG A 21 13.72 18.99 4.98
C ARG A 21 14.96 19.29 5.82
N GLY A 22 14.79 19.54 7.11
CA GLY A 22 15.90 19.84 8.01
C GLY A 22 16.97 18.73 8.05
N ILE A 23 16.54 17.45 8.09
CA ILE A 23 17.44 16.29 8.08
C ILE A 23 18.27 16.22 6.78
N PHE A 24 17.61 16.39 5.63
CA PHE A 24 18.30 16.25 4.33
C PHE A 24 19.22 17.44 4.03
N GLU A 25 18.73 18.66 4.22
CA GLU A 25 19.52 19.87 3.95
C GLU A 25 20.75 20.01 4.88
N ALA A 26 20.60 19.60 6.15
CA ALA A 26 21.73 19.63 7.10
C ALA A 26 22.90 18.73 6.70
N SER A 27 22.68 17.71 5.88
CA SER A 27 23.75 16.82 5.41
C SER A 27 24.63 17.41 4.30
N GLY A 28 24.15 18.44 3.61
CA GLY A 28 24.83 19.07 2.47
C GLY A 28 24.93 18.21 1.20
N GLU A 29 24.30 17.02 1.20
CA GLU A 29 24.31 16.09 0.05
C GLU A 29 23.01 16.14 -0.75
N PHE A 30 21.96 16.75 -0.19
CA PHE A 30 20.62 16.78 -0.77
C PHE A 30 20.06 18.18 -0.88
N GLU A 31 19.22 18.39 -1.90
CA GLU A 31 18.44 19.60 -2.11
C GLU A 31 16.94 19.22 -2.09
N VAL A 32 16.16 19.84 -1.23
CA VAL A 32 14.70 19.69 -1.28
C VAL A 32 14.16 20.65 -2.35
N ALA A 33 13.98 20.13 -3.57
CA ALA A 33 13.52 20.90 -4.72
C ALA A 33 12.05 21.29 -4.64
N GLY A 34 11.23 20.58 -3.83
CA GLY A 34 9.82 20.90 -3.65
C GLY A 34 9.15 20.08 -2.56
N GLU A 35 7.95 20.50 -2.21
CA GLU A 35 7.06 19.81 -1.28
C GLU A 35 5.66 19.68 -1.85
N ALA A 36 4.91 18.69 -1.39
CA ALA A 36 3.52 18.44 -1.72
C ALA A 36 2.75 17.98 -0.47
N ALA A 37 1.51 18.43 -0.32
CA ALA A 37 0.64 18.06 0.79
C ALA A 37 -0.30 16.88 0.45
N ASN A 38 -0.28 16.39 -0.77
CA ASN A 38 -1.05 15.24 -1.23
C ASN A 38 -0.45 14.68 -2.52
N GLY A 39 -0.91 13.49 -2.92
CA GLY A 39 -0.40 12.81 -4.10
C GLY A 39 -0.63 13.59 -5.41
N ARG A 40 -1.71 14.35 -5.52
CA ARG A 40 -1.98 15.18 -6.71
C ARG A 40 -0.95 16.28 -6.86
N GLU A 41 -0.66 16.99 -5.77
CA GLU A 41 0.38 18.01 -5.72
C GLU A 41 1.80 17.45 -5.90
N ALA A 42 2.02 16.15 -5.64
CA ALA A 42 3.31 15.53 -5.87
C ALA A 42 3.59 15.27 -7.36
N VAL A 43 2.57 14.90 -8.14
CA VAL A 43 2.73 14.49 -9.54
C VAL A 43 3.17 15.67 -10.44
N ASP A 44 2.54 16.82 -10.33
CA ASP A 44 2.83 17.95 -11.20
C ASP A 44 4.22 18.58 -10.92
N PRO A 45 4.62 18.83 -9.63
CA PRO A 45 5.99 19.23 -9.31
C PRO A 45 7.04 18.18 -9.70
N ALA A 46 6.78 16.88 -9.56
CA ALA A 46 7.73 15.87 -9.99
C ALA A 46 8.02 15.96 -11.50
N ALA A 47 7.02 16.27 -12.31
CA ALA A 47 7.19 16.48 -13.74
C ALA A 47 7.98 17.76 -14.08
N ALA A 48 7.80 18.84 -13.30
CA ALA A 48 8.43 20.14 -13.55
C ALA A 48 9.85 20.25 -12.98
N LEU A 49 10.06 19.70 -11.79
CA LEU A 49 11.30 19.84 -11.03
C LEU A 49 12.33 18.75 -11.34
N HIS A 50 11.91 17.65 -11.96
CA HIS A 50 12.75 16.49 -12.26
C HIS A 50 13.58 16.04 -11.03
N PRO A 51 12.97 15.71 -9.87
CA PRO A 51 13.70 15.23 -8.73
C PRO A 51 14.33 13.85 -9.01
N ASP A 52 15.46 13.57 -8.35
CA ASP A 52 16.05 12.23 -8.40
C ASP A 52 15.23 11.23 -7.59
N VAL A 53 14.71 11.68 -6.44
CA VAL A 53 13.89 10.86 -5.53
C VAL A 53 12.66 11.63 -5.06
N VAL A 54 11.52 10.97 -5.07
CA VAL A 54 10.29 11.40 -4.39
C VAL A 54 10.14 10.63 -3.09
N LEU A 55 10.14 11.33 -1.97
CA LEU A 55 9.75 10.77 -0.68
C LEU A 55 8.22 10.85 -0.60
N MET A 56 7.54 9.70 -0.52
CA MET A 56 6.10 9.61 -0.66
C MET A 56 5.45 9.00 0.56
N ASP A 57 4.59 9.76 1.24
CA ASP A 57 3.65 9.15 2.18
C ASP A 57 2.54 8.42 1.42
N LEU A 58 2.04 7.33 1.99
CA LEU A 58 0.95 6.56 1.38
C LEU A 58 -0.42 7.10 1.75
N ARG A 59 -0.57 7.66 2.95
CA ARG A 59 -1.88 8.09 3.46
C ARG A 59 -2.04 9.60 3.40
N MET A 60 -2.43 10.08 2.26
CA MET A 60 -2.67 11.50 2.01
C MET A 60 -4.10 11.74 1.50
N PRO A 61 -4.69 12.93 1.79
CA PRO A 61 -5.98 13.32 1.25
C PRO A 61 -5.92 13.56 -0.28
N VAL A 62 -7.05 13.68 -0.93
CA VAL A 62 -7.24 14.01 -2.37
C VAL A 62 -6.76 12.88 -3.28
N LEU A 63 -5.50 12.48 -3.20
CA LEU A 63 -4.90 11.36 -3.91
C LEU A 63 -3.89 10.68 -2.99
N ASP A 64 -4.09 9.40 -2.72
CA ASP A 64 -3.19 8.59 -1.92
C ASP A 64 -1.85 8.32 -2.62
N GLY A 65 -0.83 7.91 -1.84
CA GLY A 65 0.51 7.71 -2.37
C GLY A 65 0.61 6.59 -3.39
N VAL A 66 -0.12 5.49 -3.23
CA VAL A 66 -0.10 4.37 -4.20
C VAL A 66 -0.62 4.83 -5.55
N SER A 67 -1.72 5.58 -5.56
CA SER A 67 -2.29 6.17 -6.76
C SER A 67 -1.36 7.20 -7.39
N ALA A 68 -0.66 7.99 -6.57
CA ALA A 68 0.34 8.95 -7.05
C ALA A 68 1.52 8.24 -7.71
N ILE A 69 2.04 7.15 -7.11
CA ILE A 69 3.13 6.34 -7.68
C ILE A 69 2.74 5.79 -9.06
N LYS A 70 1.53 5.25 -9.21
CA LYS A 70 1.01 4.79 -10.51
C LYS A 70 0.99 5.91 -11.55
N LEU A 71 0.49 7.08 -11.19
CA LEU A 71 0.45 8.23 -12.10
C LEU A 71 1.84 8.73 -12.50
N LEU A 72 2.82 8.71 -11.59
CA LEU A 72 4.21 9.03 -11.90
C LEU A 72 4.79 8.06 -12.93
N ALA A 73 4.54 6.75 -12.75
CA ALA A 73 4.96 5.72 -13.69
C ALA A 73 4.27 5.84 -15.05
N GLU A 74 2.95 6.05 -15.08
CA GLU A 74 2.16 6.23 -16.30
C GLU A 74 2.60 7.46 -17.12
N LYS A 75 3.00 8.53 -16.44
CA LYS A 75 3.55 9.74 -17.08
C LYS A 75 5.01 9.60 -17.50
N GLY A 76 5.66 8.48 -17.23
CA GLY A 76 7.07 8.25 -17.56
C GLY A 76 8.03 9.14 -16.78
N ILE A 77 7.66 9.61 -15.59
CA ILE A 77 8.50 10.44 -14.73
C ILE A 77 9.59 9.55 -14.14
N GLY A 78 10.85 9.81 -14.47
CA GLY A 78 12.00 8.98 -14.12
C GLY A 78 12.45 9.04 -12.65
N ALA A 79 11.79 9.82 -11.80
CA ALA A 79 12.08 9.93 -10.37
C ALA A 79 11.91 8.58 -9.66
N ARG A 80 12.84 8.25 -8.76
CA ARG A 80 12.70 7.07 -7.89
C ARG A 80 11.76 7.37 -6.74
N VAL A 81 10.79 6.51 -6.48
CA VAL A 81 9.86 6.74 -5.37
C VAL A 81 10.27 5.90 -4.17
N LEU A 82 10.63 6.57 -3.08
CA LEU A 82 10.91 5.97 -1.79
C LEU A 82 9.73 6.27 -0.84
N VAL A 83 8.99 5.25 -0.48
CA VAL A 83 7.86 5.37 0.44
C VAL A 83 8.36 5.63 1.86
N LEU A 84 7.78 6.64 2.51
CA LEU A 84 7.95 6.93 3.94
C LEU A 84 6.59 6.89 4.63
N THR A 85 6.41 6.03 5.62
CA THR A 85 5.15 5.92 6.35
C THR A 85 5.34 5.73 7.85
N THR A 86 4.36 6.14 8.65
CA THR A 86 4.32 5.86 10.09
C THR A 86 3.79 4.48 10.41
N PHE A 87 3.06 3.87 9.48
CA PHE A 87 2.42 2.59 9.68
C PHE A 87 3.01 1.55 8.73
N ASP A 88 3.36 0.44 9.31
CA ASP A 88 3.85 -0.74 8.63
C ASP A 88 2.73 -1.79 8.44
N THR A 89 1.49 -1.36 8.13
CA THR A 89 0.39 -2.30 7.86
C THR A 89 0.65 -3.08 6.57
N ASP A 90 0.46 -4.39 6.63
CA ASP A 90 0.69 -5.31 5.51
C ASP A 90 -0.09 -4.95 4.24
N THR A 91 -1.18 -4.20 4.37
CA THR A 91 -2.05 -3.78 3.28
C THR A 91 -1.45 -2.73 2.35
N ASP A 92 -0.44 -1.98 2.79
CA ASP A 92 0.05 -0.81 2.05
C ASP A 92 1.39 -1.09 1.31
N VAL A 93 2.17 -2.07 1.78
CA VAL A 93 3.53 -2.34 1.25
C VAL A 93 3.50 -2.93 -0.15
N VAL A 94 2.75 -4.02 -0.37
CA VAL A 94 2.71 -4.71 -1.67
C VAL A 94 2.11 -3.82 -2.75
N PRO A 95 0.96 -3.15 -2.55
CA PRO A 95 0.42 -2.23 -3.54
C PRO A 95 1.38 -1.11 -3.95
N ALA A 96 2.20 -0.58 -3.01
CA ALA A 96 3.19 0.45 -3.32
C ALA A 96 4.33 -0.09 -4.20
N ILE A 97 4.82 -1.29 -3.92
CA ILE A 97 5.86 -1.95 -4.73
C ILE A 97 5.33 -2.29 -6.12
N GLU A 98 4.13 -2.86 -6.22
CA GLU A 98 3.47 -3.15 -7.50
C GLU A 98 3.20 -1.89 -8.33
N ALA A 99 2.96 -0.76 -7.67
CA ALA A 99 2.81 0.54 -8.31
C ALA A 99 4.14 1.10 -8.85
N GLY A 100 5.29 0.55 -8.46
CA GLY A 100 6.62 0.95 -8.92
C GLY A 100 7.49 1.67 -7.88
N ALA A 101 7.17 1.59 -6.59
CA ALA A 101 8.04 2.13 -5.55
C ALA A 101 9.42 1.45 -5.58
N THR A 102 10.49 2.26 -5.50
CA THR A 102 11.87 1.78 -5.45
C THR A 102 12.23 1.25 -4.06
N GLY A 103 11.55 1.72 -3.03
CA GLY A 103 11.83 1.28 -1.67
C GLY A 103 10.78 1.75 -0.67
N TYR A 104 10.98 1.30 0.59
CA TYR A 104 10.04 1.51 1.67
C TYR A 104 10.78 1.66 3.01
N LEU A 105 10.61 2.79 3.68
CA LEU A 105 11.16 3.08 4.99
C LEU A 105 10.06 3.55 5.95
N LEU A 106 10.33 3.49 7.24
CA LEU A 106 9.48 4.05 8.26
C LEU A 106 9.88 5.51 8.55
N LYS A 107 8.90 6.38 8.83
CA LYS A 107 9.14 7.80 9.17
C LYS A 107 9.89 7.97 10.51
N ASP A 108 9.81 6.99 11.41
CA ASP A 108 10.54 6.96 12.68
C ASP A 108 11.95 6.36 12.56
N SER A 109 12.40 6.02 11.34
CA SER A 109 13.77 5.57 11.10
C SER A 109 14.78 6.65 11.52
N PRO A 110 15.91 6.24 12.11
CA PRO A 110 16.97 7.19 12.46
C PRO A 110 17.44 8.02 11.25
N PRO A 111 17.79 9.31 11.41
CA PRO A 111 18.22 10.17 10.30
C PRO A 111 19.28 9.54 9.39
N GLY A 112 20.28 8.85 9.99
CA GLY A 112 21.31 8.16 9.21
C GLY A 112 20.78 7.03 8.32
N GLU A 113 19.67 6.40 8.68
CA GLU A 113 19.01 5.38 7.85
C GLU A 113 18.24 6.04 6.70
N LEU A 114 17.51 7.12 6.97
CA LEU A 114 16.83 7.92 5.95
C LEU A 114 17.83 8.42 4.88
N LEU A 115 18.94 9.02 5.30
CA LEU A 115 19.98 9.51 4.38
C LEU A 115 20.57 8.36 3.53
N ARG A 116 20.86 7.21 4.13
CA ARG A 116 21.36 6.03 3.40
C ARG A 116 20.32 5.51 2.40
N GLY A 117 19.07 5.42 2.83
CA GLY A 117 17.99 4.94 1.98
C GLY A 117 17.77 5.81 0.75
N VAL A 118 17.77 7.13 0.92
CA VAL A 118 17.61 8.06 -0.21
C VAL A 118 18.79 7.98 -1.17
N ARG A 119 20.04 7.87 -0.67
CA ARG A 119 21.21 7.67 -1.55
C ARG A 119 21.09 6.36 -2.34
N ALA A 120 20.66 5.29 -1.72
CA ALA A 120 20.47 3.99 -2.38
C ALA A 120 19.35 4.08 -3.43
N ALA A 121 18.21 4.69 -3.07
CA ALA A 121 17.10 4.90 -4.01
C ALA A 121 17.52 5.74 -5.24
N ALA A 122 18.30 6.82 -5.05
CA ALA A 122 18.80 7.64 -6.13
C ALA A 122 19.67 6.85 -7.14
N ARG A 123 20.38 5.80 -6.65
CA ARG A 123 21.14 4.87 -7.51
C ARG A 123 20.28 3.77 -8.15
N GLY A 124 18.96 3.76 -7.85
CA GLY A 124 18.05 2.71 -8.31
C GLY A 124 18.16 1.40 -7.54
N GLU A 125 18.82 1.40 -6.38
CA GLU A 125 18.91 0.25 -5.50
C GLU A 125 17.61 0.07 -4.71
N ALA A 126 17.17 -1.17 -4.50
CA ALA A 126 16.02 -1.45 -3.67
C ALA A 126 16.31 -1.14 -2.19
N VAL A 127 15.41 -0.41 -1.56
CA VAL A 127 15.53 0.02 -0.15
C VAL A 127 14.37 -0.54 0.64
N LEU A 128 14.66 -1.41 1.60
CA LEU A 128 13.65 -1.95 2.50
C LEU A 128 14.19 -1.92 3.93
N SER A 129 13.39 -1.41 4.87
CA SER A 129 13.70 -1.59 6.29
C SER A 129 13.61 -3.09 6.65
N PRO A 130 14.34 -3.58 7.66
CA PRO A 130 14.29 -4.98 8.08
C PRO A 130 12.88 -5.47 8.42
N SER A 131 12.05 -4.62 9.03
CA SER A 131 10.64 -4.91 9.34
C SER A 131 9.82 -5.14 8.07
N VAL A 132 9.94 -4.26 7.08
CA VAL A 132 9.26 -4.36 5.78
C VAL A 132 9.74 -5.60 5.01
N ALA A 133 11.05 -5.87 4.99
CA ALA A 133 11.61 -7.05 4.34
C ALA A 133 11.06 -8.36 4.96
N THR A 134 10.98 -8.45 6.29
CA THR A 134 10.42 -9.60 7.00
C THR A 134 8.95 -9.84 6.62
N ARG A 135 8.17 -8.78 6.46
CA ARG A 135 6.75 -8.85 6.05
C ARG A 135 6.57 -9.31 4.62
N LEU A 136 7.34 -8.73 3.69
CA LEU A 136 7.33 -9.19 2.31
C LEU A 136 7.65 -10.67 2.19
N LEU A 137 8.66 -11.15 2.94
CA LEU A 137 8.99 -12.57 3.00
C LEU A 137 7.86 -13.40 3.62
N GLY A 138 7.14 -12.85 4.60
CA GLY A 138 5.95 -13.47 5.17
C GLY A 138 4.82 -13.62 4.16
N GLN A 139 4.58 -12.61 3.33
CA GLN A 139 3.55 -12.64 2.28
C GLN A 139 3.93 -13.57 1.12
N VAL A 140 5.20 -13.57 0.70
CA VAL A 140 5.69 -14.53 -0.32
C VAL A 140 5.55 -15.97 0.16
N ARG A 141 5.65 -16.21 1.48
CA ARG A 141 5.46 -17.54 2.09
C ARG A 141 4.00 -17.89 2.34
N GLN A 142 3.08 -16.93 2.35
CA GLN A 142 1.65 -17.25 2.30
C GLN A 142 1.34 -17.70 0.86
N PRO A 143 0.85 -18.94 0.65
CA PRO A 143 0.36 -19.31 -0.66
C PRO A 143 -0.65 -18.26 -1.09
N ALA A 144 -0.56 -17.81 -2.35
CA ALA A 144 -1.50 -16.85 -2.92
C ALA A 144 -2.90 -17.29 -2.51
N ARG A 145 -3.62 -16.43 -1.76
CA ARG A 145 -4.96 -16.78 -1.28
C ARG A 145 -5.77 -17.15 -2.51
N GLU A 146 -6.13 -18.39 -2.64
CA GLU A 146 -6.95 -18.85 -3.76
C GLU A 146 -8.17 -17.94 -3.88
N PRO A 147 -8.49 -17.45 -5.08
CA PRO A 147 -9.69 -16.66 -5.27
C PRO A 147 -10.92 -17.47 -4.83
N LEU A 148 -11.94 -16.78 -4.35
CA LEU A 148 -13.20 -17.47 -4.05
C LEU A 148 -13.73 -18.10 -5.34
N SER A 149 -14.10 -19.38 -5.26
CA SER A 149 -14.83 -20.04 -6.34
C SER A 149 -16.20 -19.39 -6.52
N GLN A 150 -16.84 -19.59 -7.69
CA GLN A 150 -18.18 -19.07 -7.94
C GLN A 150 -19.16 -19.51 -6.83
N ARG A 151 -19.04 -20.75 -6.36
CA ARG A 151 -19.89 -21.28 -5.28
C ARG A 151 -19.67 -20.58 -3.95
N GLU A 152 -18.43 -20.23 -3.65
CA GLU A 152 -18.10 -19.48 -2.44
C GLU A 152 -18.57 -18.02 -2.55
N LEU A 153 -18.54 -17.41 -3.74
CA LEU A 153 -19.11 -16.08 -4.00
C LEU A 153 -20.63 -16.07 -3.82
N ASP A 154 -21.34 -17.09 -4.35
CA ASP A 154 -22.78 -17.23 -4.17
C ASP A 154 -23.16 -17.31 -2.67
N ILE A 155 -22.42 -18.12 -1.89
CA ILE A 155 -22.62 -18.26 -0.46
C ILE A 155 -22.29 -16.98 0.28
N LEU A 156 -21.19 -16.29 -0.07
CA LEU A 156 -20.80 -15.01 0.52
C LEU A 156 -21.88 -13.94 0.27
N GLY A 157 -22.47 -13.92 -0.92
CA GLY A 157 -23.58 -13.03 -1.25
C GLY A 157 -24.81 -13.26 -0.37
N LEU A 158 -25.17 -14.53 -0.10
CA LEU A 158 -26.26 -14.87 0.81
C LEU A 158 -25.94 -14.53 2.27
N ILE A 159 -24.68 -14.70 2.68
CA ILE A 159 -24.19 -14.26 3.99
C ILE A 159 -24.37 -12.75 4.17
N ALA A 160 -23.99 -11.96 3.19
CA ALA A 160 -24.10 -10.51 3.22
C ALA A 160 -25.57 -10.02 3.24
N GLN A 161 -26.49 -10.82 2.67
CA GLN A 161 -27.94 -10.58 2.78
C GLN A 161 -28.55 -11.00 4.13
N GLY A 162 -27.76 -11.51 5.06
CA GLY A 162 -28.23 -11.94 6.38
C GLY A 162 -28.82 -13.35 6.43
N CYS A 163 -28.76 -14.15 5.34
CA CYS A 163 -29.30 -15.51 5.30
C CYS A 163 -28.56 -16.45 6.26
N SER A 164 -29.26 -17.24 7.03
CA SER A 164 -28.67 -18.34 7.82
C SER A 164 -28.09 -19.43 6.90
N ASN A 165 -27.25 -20.31 7.46
CA ASN A 165 -26.70 -21.44 6.67
C ASN A 165 -27.80 -22.36 6.13
N ARG A 166 -28.89 -22.54 6.88
CA ARG A 166 -30.05 -23.31 6.45
C ARG A 166 -30.78 -22.66 5.27
N GLU A 167 -30.98 -21.35 5.30
CA GLU A 167 -31.61 -20.61 4.21
C GLU A 167 -30.72 -20.59 2.96
N ALA A 168 -29.40 -20.39 3.14
CA ALA A 168 -28.45 -20.48 2.05
C ALA A 168 -28.43 -21.88 1.43
N ALA A 169 -28.47 -22.94 2.23
CA ALA A 169 -28.56 -24.32 1.78
C ALA A 169 -29.80 -24.56 0.92
N ALA A 170 -30.97 -24.09 1.39
CA ALA A 170 -32.23 -24.19 0.65
C ALA A 170 -32.19 -23.46 -0.69
N ARG A 171 -31.68 -22.21 -0.71
CA ARG A 171 -31.56 -21.39 -1.95
C ARG A 171 -30.59 -21.98 -2.97
N LEU A 172 -29.54 -22.64 -2.50
CA LEU A 172 -28.49 -23.19 -3.33
C LEU A 172 -28.67 -24.68 -3.65
N PHE A 173 -29.72 -25.31 -3.16
CA PHE A 173 -30.05 -26.73 -3.33
C PHE A 173 -28.91 -27.66 -2.87
N ILE A 174 -28.31 -27.37 -1.72
CA ILE A 174 -27.26 -28.18 -1.09
C ILE A 174 -27.55 -28.44 0.38
N SER A 175 -26.75 -29.28 1.04
CA SER A 175 -26.90 -29.53 2.48
C SER A 175 -26.38 -28.36 3.33
N GLU A 176 -26.93 -28.15 4.53
CA GLU A 176 -26.42 -27.17 5.48
C GLU A 176 -24.97 -27.48 5.89
N ALA A 177 -24.60 -28.76 5.96
CA ALA A 177 -23.22 -29.16 6.24
C ALA A 177 -22.26 -28.70 5.14
N THR A 178 -22.67 -28.77 3.87
CA THR A 178 -21.90 -28.27 2.74
C THR A 178 -21.71 -26.75 2.80
N VAL A 179 -22.77 -26.01 3.17
CA VAL A 179 -22.66 -24.54 3.38
C VAL A 179 -21.65 -24.23 4.49
N LYS A 180 -21.71 -24.93 5.63
CA LYS A 180 -20.75 -24.73 6.73
C LYS A 180 -19.30 -24.94 6.29
N THR A 181 -19.04 -25.95 5.49
CA THR A 181 -17.70 -26.21 4.93
C THR A 181 -17.23 -25.05 4.03
N HIS A 182 -18.09 -24.60 3.11
CA HIS A 182 -17.75 -23.45 2.27
C HIS A 182 -17.54 -22.18 3.09
N VAL A 183 -18.33 -21.93 4.14
CA VAL A 183 -18.15 -20.77 5.02
C VAL A 183 -16.77 -20.78 5.69
N LEU A 184 -16.30 -21.93 6.15
CA LEU A 184 -14.95 -22.07 6.71
C LEU A 184 -13.86 -21.78 5.65
N HIS A 185 -14.03 -22.27 4.42
CA HIS A 185 -13.11 -21.97 3.33
C HIS A 185 -13.13 -20.49 2.96
N ILE A 186 -14.32 -19.85 2.92
CA ILE A 186 -14.45 -18.40 2.70
C ILE A 186 -13.69 -17.64 3.77
N TYR A 187 -13.85 -17.98 5.05
CA TYR A 187 -13.15 -17.32 6.14
C TYR A 187 -11.63 -17.47 6.01
N ALA A 188 -11.14 -18.65 5.70
CA ALA A 188 -9.72 -18.90 5.47
C ALA A 188 -9.18 -18.09 4.29
N LYS A 189 -9.90 -18.10 3.14
CA LYS A 189 -9.49 -17.37 1.93
C LYS A 189 -9.57 -15.85 2.10
N LEU A 190 -10.54 -15.33 2.87
CA LEU A 190 -10.65 -13.90 3.17
C LEU A 190 -9.76 -13.47 4.35
N GLY A 191 -9.28 -14.42 5.18
CA GLY A 191 -8.48 -14.13 6.37
C GLY A 191 -9.29 -13.46 7.47
N VAL A 192 -10.54 -13.89 7.65
CA VAL A 192 -11.49 -13.38 8.65
C VAL A 192 -11.94 -14.53 9.57
N ASN A 193 -12.49 -14.19 10.74
CA ASN A 193 -12.84 -15.19 11.75
C ASN A 193 -14.35 -15.30 12.05
N ASP A 194 -15.14 -14.39 11.48
CA ASP A 194 -16.58 -14.36 11.74
C ASP A 194 -17.38 -13.94 10.49
N ARG A 195 -18.70 -14.07 10.63
CA ARG A 195 -19.65 -13.84 9.54
C ARG A 195 -19.76 -12.38 9.12
N ALA A 196 -19.73 -11.47 10.09
CA ALA A 196 -19.85 -10.04 9.82
C ALA A 196 -18.59 -9.52 9.12
N ALA A 197 -17.42 -9.94 9.58
CA ALA A 197 -16.13 -9.65 8.96
C ALA A 197 -16.04 -10.21 7.52
N ALA A 198 -16.62 -11.41 7.26
CA ALA A 198 -16.66 -11.97 5.92
C ALA A 198 -17.51 -11.13 4.95
N ALA A 199 -18.69 -10.67 5.39
CA ALA A 199 -19.55 -9.81 4.60
C ALA A 199 -18.87 -8.45 4.32
N ALA A 200 -18.28 -7.80 5.32
CA ALA A 200 -17.54 -6.55 5.20
C ALA A 200 -16.39 -6.69 4.19
N ALA A 201 -15.55 -7.71 4.34
CA ALA A 201 -14.45 -7.98 3.41
C ALA A 201 -14.93 -8.23 1.97
N GLY A 202 -16.09 -8.84 1.79
CA GLY A 202 -16.72 -9.05 0.49
C GLY A 202 -17.07 -7.74 -0.23
N PHE A 203 -17.60 -6.75 0.49
CA PHE A 203 -17.91 -5.42 -0.05
C PHE A 203 -16.63 -4.58 -0.26
N GLU A 204 -15.70 -4.58 0.69
CA GLU A 204 -14.46 -3.81 0.61
C GLU A 204 -13.58 -4.23 -0.56
N ARG A 205 -13.53 -5.54 -0.85
CA ARG A 205 -12.73 -6.11 -1.95
C ARG A 205 -13.47 -6.12 -3.29
N GLY A 206 -14.66 -5.56 -3.37
CA GLY A 206 -15.45 -5.53 -4.60
C GLY A 206 -15.93 -6.92 -5.09
N LEU A 207 -15.93 -7.92 -4.21
CA LEU A 207 -16.42 -9.27 -4.51
C LEU A 207 -17.95 -9.33 -4.52
N LEU A 208 -18.60 -8.39 -3.86
CA LEU A 208 -20.04 -8.23 -3.81
C LEU A 208 -20.45 -6.85 -4.31
N PRO A 209 -21.59 -6.73 -5.02
CA PRO A 209 -22.15 -5.44 -5.37
C PRO A 209 -22.51 -4.67 -4.09
N ARG A 210 -22.19 -3.37 -4.05
CA ARG A 210 -22.58 -2.52 -2.92
C ARG A 210 -24.11 -2.45 -2.83
N PRO A 211 -24.69 -2.47 -1.60
CA PRO A 211 -26.12 -2.39 -1.40
C PRO A 211 -26.72 -1.05 -1.86
#